data_f5e2ef12c946f1cd01be0154ba6e8c65
#
_entry.id   f5e2ef12c946f1cd01be0154ba6e8c65
#
_cell.length_a   1.000
_cell.length_b   1.000
_cell.length_c   1.000
_cell.angle_alpha   90.00
_cell.angle_beta   90.00
_cell.angle_gamma   90.00
#
_symmetry.space_group_name_H-M   'P 1'
#
loop_
_entity.id
_entity.type
_entity.pdbx_description
1 polymer ?
#
loop_
_entity_poly.entity_id
_entity_poly.type
_entity_poly.pdbx_seq_one_letter_code
_entity_poly.pdbx_strand_id
1 'polypeptide(L)'
;MHRNGCKTFFVWRRQPKPATRNSSQRVSIGLLNDAVGKEIASSLQYIYFHVHFEDARYRYLSELMHRVAIAEMRHIELFAERILFLGGDVEMNPSFRTRPLVEPLEMLRLAMQLEQNTVASYNEAARIACEQKDAATRALFERAVAEEERHLDAFRAELQHLLDYGEHYLALQSVAASRREAEQMRQPVAVEQ
;
A
#
# COMPACT_ATOMS: atom_id res chain seq x y z
N MET A 1 -28.34 -14.50 -47.93
CA MET A 1 -27.73 -15.40 -46.94
C MET A 1 -27.25 -14.58 -45.76
N HIS A 2 -28.09 -14.45 -44.72
CA HIS A 2 -27.76 -13.72 -43.48
C HIS A 2 -27.24 -14.72 -42.46
N ARG A 3 -25.99 -14.55 -42.05
CA ARG A 3 -25.41 -15.28 -40.91
C ARG A 3 -25.67 -14.53 -39.63
N ASN A 4 -26.65 -14.97 -38.86
CA ASN A 4 -26.88 -14.55 -37.49
C ASN A 4 -25.76 -15.12 -36.58
N GLY A 5 -24.81 -14.29 -36.20
CA GLY A 5 -23.80 -14.61 -35.17
C GLY A 5 -24.43 -14.52 -33.78
N CYS A 6 -24.71 -15.65 -33.18
CA CYS A 6 -25.14 -15.74 -31.78
C CYS A 6 -23.98 -15.32 -30.87
N LYS A 7 -24.00 -14.12 -30.31
CA LYS A 7 -23.07 -13.68 -29.26
C LYS A 7 -23.53 -14.32 -27.95
N THR A 8 -22.92 -15.42 -27.57
CA THR A 8 -23.08 -16.00 -26.24
C THR A 8 -22.44 -15.07 -25.21
N PHE A 9 -23.28 -14.28 -24.51
CA PHE A 9 -22.83 -13.55 -23.33
C PHE A 9 -22.53 -14.56 -22.22
N PHE A 10 -21.27 -14.72 -21.86
CA PHE A 10 -20.85 -15.51 -20.72
C PHE A 10 -21.24 -14.76 -19.45
N VAL A 11 -22.42 -15.06 -18.90
CA VAL A 11 -22.85 -14.51 -17.61
C VAL A 11 -22.07 -15.25 -16.52
N TRP A 12 -21.09 -14.60 -15.95
CA TRP A 12 -20.36 -15.08 -14.79
C TRP A 12 -21.32 -15.19 -13.59
N ARG A 13 -21.92 -16.35 -13.39
CA ARG A 13 -22.73 -16.59 -12.19
C ARG A 13 -21.82 -16.70 -10.99
N ARG A 14 -21.89 -15.72 -10.07
CA ARG A 14 -21.31 -15.87 -8.73
C ARG A 14 -21.78 -17.21 -8.16
N GLN A 15 -20.83 -18.02 -7.72
CA GLN A 15 -21.15 -19.20 -6.93
C GLN A 15 -21.98 -18.76 -5.69
N PRO A 16 -23.05 -19.49 -5.34
CA PRO A 16 -23.82 -19.16 -4.14
C PRO A 16 -22.89 -19.21 -2.94
N LYS A 17 -22.89 -18.14 -2.12
CA LYS A 17 -22.11 -18.09 -0.87
C LYS A 17 -22.52 -19.30 -0.02
N PRO A 18 -21.56 -20.01 0.63
CA PRO A 18 -21.89 -21.11 1.51
C PRO A 18 -22.86 -20.63 2.60
N ALA A 19 -23.93 -21.40 2.83
CA ALA A 19 -25.07 -21.00 3.67
C ALA A 19 -24.70 -20.76 5.15
N THR A 20 -23.55 -21.28 5.63
CA THR A 20 -23.06 -21.08 7.00
C THR A 20 -21.55 -21.00 7.02
N ARG A 21 -21.01 -19.81 7.32
CA ARG A 21 -19.60 -19.63 7.65
C ARG A 21 -19.33 -20.15 9.05
N ASN A 22 -18.24 -20.90 9.25
CA ASN A 22 -17.82 -21.27 10.60
C ASN A 22 -17.28 -20.04 11.36
N SER A 23 -17.21 -20.12 12.70
CA SER A 23 -16.74 -19.01 13.53
C SER A 23 -15.32 -18.56 13.18
N SER A 24 -14.44 -19.49 12.84
CA SER A 24 -13.06 -19.25 12.44
C SER A 24 -12.96 -18.42 11.16
N GLN A 25 -13.72 -18.76 10.11
CA GLN A 25 -13.75 -17.98 8.87
C GLN A 25 -14.24 -16.54 9.09
N ARG A 26 -15.22 -16.32 9.98
CA ARG A 26 -15.69 -14.98 10.33
C ARG A 26 -14.60 -14.14 10.98
N VAL A 27 -13.82 -14.73 11.89
CA VAL A 27 -12.68 -14.04 12.52
C VAL A 27 -11.63 -13.65 11.47
N SER A 28 -11.21 -14.59 10.61
CA SER A 28 -10.25 -14.31 9.55
C SER A 28 -10.72 -13.21 8.59
N ILE A 29 -12.01 -13.22 8.20
CA ILE A 29 -12.59 -12.16 7.35
C ILE A 29 -12.57 -10.80 8.03
N GLY A 30 -12.84 -10.73 9.33
CA GLY A 30 -12.76 -9.50 10.12
C GLY A 30 -11.34 -8.94 10.13
N LEU A 31 -10.33 -9.77 10.46
CA LEU A 31 -8.92 -9.36 10.43
C LEU A 31 -8.47 -8.83 9.06
N LEU A 32 -8.89 -9.50 7.99
CA LEU A 32 -8.54 -9.11 6.62
C LEU A 32 -9.24 -7.81 6.20
N ASN A 33 -10.50 -7.58 6.58
CA ASN A 33 -11.20 -6.31 6.32
C ASN A 33 -10.58 -5.15 7.11
N ASP A 34 -10.17 -5.37 8.36
CA ASP A 34 -9.42 -4.38 9.13
C ASP A 34 -8.10 -4.02 8.44
N ALA A 35 -7.39 -5.01 7.88
CA ALA A 35 -6.19 -4.79 7.10
C ALA A 35 -6.48 -3.99 5.82
N VAL A 36 -7.47 -4.39 5.01
CA VAL A 36 -7.89 -3.64 3.81
C VAL A 36 -8.14 -2.16 4.14
N GLY A 37 -8.85 -1.87 5.23
CA GLY A 37 -9.13 -0.50 5.65
C GLY A 37 -7.86 0.29 5.99
N LYS A 38 -6.86 -0.34 6.61
CA LYS A 38 -5.56 0.26 6.93
C LYS A 38 -4.76 0.54 5.66
N GLU A 39 -4.65 -0.43 4.76
CA GLU A 39 -3.89 -0.28 3.51
C GLU A 39 -4.48 0.82 2.62
N ILE A 40 -5.81 0.91 2.51
CA ILE A 40 -6.46 2.01 1.78
C ILE A 40 -6.08 3.36 2.41
N ALA A 41 -6.15 3.48 3.72
CA ALA A 41 -5.83 4.72 4.42
C ALA A 41 -4.34 5.10 4.28
N SER A 42 -3.42 4.14 4.41
CA SER A 42 -1.97 4.32 4.22
C SER A 42 -1.64 4.68 2.79
N SER A 43 -2.19 3.96 1.79
CA SER A 43 -2.03 4.30 0.36
C SER A 43 -2.40 5.76 0.07
N LEU A 44 -3.57 6.20 0.54
CA LEU A 44 -4.03 7.58 0.35
C LEU A 44 -3.13 8.60 1.06
N GLN A 45 -2.65 8.28 2.26
CA GLN A 45 -1.72 9.13 3.00
C GLN A 45 -0.38 9.27 2.27
N TYR A 46 0.16 8.17 1.72
CA TYR A 46 1.44 8.19 1.02
C TYR A 46 1.33 8.83 -0.36
N ILE A 47 0.22 8.69 -1.07
CA ILE A 47 -0.05 9.47 -2.29
C ILE A 47 -0.11 10.97 -1.96
N TYR A 48 -0.77 11.36 -0.86
CA TYR A 48 -0.79 12.75 -0.42
C TYR A 48 0.64 13.27 -0.16
N PHE A 49 1.47 12.51 0.53
CA PHE A 49 2.86 12.87 0.79
C PHE A 49 3.70 12.92 -0.49
N HIS A 50 3.52 11.94 -1.38
CA HIS A 50 4.18 11.90 -2.68
C HIS A 50 3.99 13.20 -3.46
N VAL A 51 2.76 13.66 -3.66
CA VAL A 51 2.50 14.86 -4.47
C VAL A 51 3.04 16.13 -3.81
N HIS A 52 3.06 16.22 -2.48
CA HIS A 52 3.66 17.35 -1.77
C HIS A 52 5.19 17.33 -1.82
N PHE A 53 5.83 16.19 -1.70
CA PHE A 53 7.28 16.07 -1.89
C PHE A 53 7.69 16.34 -3.33
N GLU A 54 6.86 15.96 -4.32
CA GLU A 54 7.11 16.26 -5.74
C GLU A 54 7.05 17.77 -6.01
N ASP A 55 6.04 18.45 -5.49
CA ASP A 55 5.90 19.91 -5.59
C ASP A 55 7.09 20.64 -4.94
N ALA A 56 7.55 20.16 -3.77
CA ALA A 56 8.72 20.68 -3.07
C ALA A 56 10.08 20.28 -3.71
N ARG A 57 10.07 19.49 -4.78
CA ARG A 57 11.28 18.98 -5.48
C ARG A 57 12.14 18.04 -4.63
N TYR A 58 11.59 17.39 -3.61
CA TYR A 58 12.27 16.36 -2.83
C TYR A 58 12.08 14.99 -3.47
N ARG A 59 12.72 14.81 -4.61
CA ARG A 59 12.43 13.72 -5.55
C ARG A 59 12.54 12.33 -4.93
N TYR A 60 13.60 12.06 -4.19
CA TYR A 60 13.75 10.72 -3.59
C TYR A 60 12.65 10.42 -2.56
N LEU A 61 12.28 11.39 -1.71
CA LEU A 61 11.18 11.25 -0.76
C LEU A 61 9.85 11.07 -1.49
N SER A 62 9.62 11.81 -2.57
CA SER A 62 8.46 11.65 -3.44
C SER A 62 8.40 10.24 -4.04
N GLU A 63 9.49 9.76 -4.65
CA GLU A 63 9.57 8.41 -5.23
C GLU A 63 9.43 7.32 -4.17
N LEU A 64 9.96 7.49 -2.95
CA LEU A 64 9.81 6.56 -1.84
C LEU A 64 8.34 6.43 -1.45
N MET A 65 7.65 7.55 -1.18
CA MET A 65 6.23 7.57 -0.82
C MET A 65 5.36 6.92 -1.90
N HIS A 66 5.65 7.20 -3.18
CA HIS A 66 4.91 6.60 -4.29
C HIS A 66 5.09 5.08 -4.37
N ARG A 67 6.34 4.60 -4.24
CA ARG A 67 6.62 3.15 -4.26
C ARG A 67 5.90 2.41 -3.12
N VAL A 68 5.94 2.98 -1.92
CA VAL A 68 5.24 2.39 -0.77
C VAL A 68 3.73 2.41 -1.01
N ALA A 69 3.15 3.53 -1.44
CA ALA A 69 1.72 3.61 -1.75
C ALA A 69 1.27 2.51 -2.75
N ILE A 70 2.07 2.22 -3.76
CA ILE A 70 1.78 1.15 -4.73
C ILE A 70 1.92 -0.24 -4.08
N ALA A 71 2.83 -0.42 -3.13
CA ALA A 71 2.95 -1.67 -2.38
C ALA A 71 1.70 -1.91 -1.51
N GLU A 72 1.21 -0.89 -0.79
CA GLU A 72 -0.02 -0.97 0.01
C GLU A 72 -1.26 -1.30 -0.86
N MET A 73 -1.33 -0.75 -2.07
CA MET A 73 -2.41 -1.13 -3.00
C MET A 73 -2.39 -2.62 -3.36
N ARG A 74 -1.21 -3.24 -3.45
CA ARG A 74 -1.09 -4.69 -3.68
C ARG A 74 -1.53 -5.49 -2.45
N HIS A 75 -1.24 -5.01 -1.25
CA HIS A 75 -1.74 -5.63 -0.02
C HIS A 75 -3.27 -5.61 0.02
N ILE A 76 -3.93 -4.51 -0.41
CA ILE A 76 -5.39 -4.44 -0.54
C ILE A 76 -5.90 -5.60 -1.42
N GLU A 77 -5.30 -5.80 -2.60
CA GLU A 77 -5.69 -6.86 -3.52
C GLU A 77 -5.54 -8.25 -2.88
N LEU A 78 -4.39 -8.54 -2.28
CA LEU A 78 -4.10 -9.82 -1.64
C LEU A 78 -5.08 -10.15 -0.50
N PHE A 79 -5.37 -9.18 0.36
CA PHE A 79 -6.33 -9.35 1.45
C PHE A 79 -7.76 -9.50 0.93
N ALA A 80 -8.15 -8.70 -0.07
CA ALA A 80 -9.47 -8.78 -0.70
C ALA A 80 -9.71 -10.13 -1.38
N GLU A 81 -8.74 -10.66 -2.11
CA GLU A 81 -8.82 -11.98 -2.71
C GLU A 81 -9.02 -13.08 -1.66
N ARG A 82 -8.29 -12.99 -0.52
CA ARG A 82 -8.45 -13.94 0.58
C ARG A 82 -9.82 -13.85 1.23
N ILE A 83 -10.38 -12.66 1.44
CA ILE A 83 -11.74 -12.45 1.93
C ILE A 83 -12.76 -13.14 1.01
N LEU A 84 -12.64 -12.91 -0.30
CA LEU A 84 -13.53 -13.52 -1.29
C LEU A 84 -13.41 -15.05 -1.33
N PHE A 85 -12.19 -15.58 -1.22
CA PHE A 85 -11.95 -17.03 -1.10
C PHE A 85 -12.66 -17.62 0.13
N LEU A 86 -12.64 -16.94 1.28
CA LEU A 86 -13.35 -17.34 2.49
C LEU A 86 -14.87 -17.12 2.42
N GLY A 87 -15.38 -16.62 1.28
CA GLY A 87 -16.80 -16.32 1.07
C GLY A 87 -17.24 -15.02 1.75
N GLY A 88 -16.31 -14.16 2.17
CA GLY A 88 -16.57 -12.85 2.77
C GLY A 88 -17.02 -11.80 1.77
N ASP A 89 -17.39 -10.62 2.30
CA ASP A 89 -17.58 -9.39 1.55
C ASP A 89 -16.41 -8.45 1.87
N VAL A 90 -15.87 -7.79 0.84
CA VAL A 90 -14.75 -6.85 1.00
C VAL A 90 -15.29 -5.48 1.36
N GLU A 91 -14.75 -4.90 2.44
CA GLU A 91 -15.12 -3.57 2.92
C GLU A 91 -14.05 -2.56 2.49
N MET A 92 -14.31 -1.82 1.40
CA MET A 92 -13.37 -0.87 0.81
C MET A 92 -13.50 0.52 1.46
N ASN A 93 -13.34 0.59 2.81
CA ASN A 93 -13.41 1.83 3.57
C ASN A 93 -12.07 2.12 4.24
N PRO A 94 -11.48 3.33 4.09
CA PRO A 94 -10.26 3.68 4.80
C PRO A 94 -10.48 3.72 6.32
N SER A 95 -9.55 3.17 7.10
CA SER A 95 -9.65 3.12 8.56
C SER A 95 -9.41 4.47 9.24
N PHE A 96 -8.75 5.40 8.56
CA PHE A 96 -8.54 6.77 9.02
C PHE A 96 -8.57 7.75 7.83
N ARG A 97 -8.74 9.05 8.14
CA ARG A 97 -8.70 10.13 7.14
C ARG A 97 -7.26 10.58 6.90
N THR A 98 -6.94 10.91 5.64
CA THR A 98 -5.66 11.52 5.26
C THR A 98 -5.42 12.79 6.08
N ARG A 99 -4.24 12.89 6.69
CA ARG A 99 -3.80 14.05 7.48
C ARG A 99 -3.07 15.03 6.55
N PRO A 100 -3.49 16.30 6.51
CA PRO A 100 -2.93 17.32 5.62
C PRO A 100 -1.62 17.92 6.19
N LEU A 101 -0.58 17.08 6.34
CA LEU A 101 0.75 17.49 6.76
C LEU A 101 1.60 17.83 5.53
N VAL A 102 2.35 18.93 5.59
CA VAL A 102 3.22 19.39 4.51
C VAL A 102 4.68 19.55 4.93
N GLU A 103 4.96 19.56 6.24
CA GLU A 103 6.32 19.64 6.76
C GLU A 103 7.02 18.27 6.64
N PRO A 104 8.18 18.18 5.96
CA PRO A 104 8.86 16.91 5.68
C PRO A 104 9.11 16.05 6.93
N LEU A 105 9.50 16.68 8.03
CA LEU A 105 9.76 16.01 9.31
C LEU A 105 8.49 15.33 9.86
N GLU A 106 7.36 16.04 9.83
CA GLU A 106 6.08 15.53 10.32
C GLU A 106 5.51 14.45 9.40
N MET A 107 5.71 14.59 8.08
CA MET A 107 5.31 13.58 7.10
C MET A 107 6.05 12.26 7.32
N LEU A 108 7.39 12.31 7.46
CA LEU A 108 8.20 11.10 7.73
C LEU A 108 7.90 10.49 9.10
N ARG A 109 7.68 11.30 10.14
CA ARG A 109 7.27 10.81 11.47
C ARG A 109 5.95 10.06 11.40
N LEU A 110 4.96 10.62 10.69
CA LEU A 110 3.68 9.95 10.54
C LEU A 110 3.82 8.66 9.73
N ALA A 111 4.56 8.67 8.62
CA ALA A 111 4.80 7.48 7.82
C ALA A 111 5.43 6.36 8.67
N MET A 112 6.52 6.65 9.39
CA MET A 112 7.16 5.70 10.30
C MET A 112 6.18 5.16 11.36
N GLN A 113 5.33 6.03 11.93
CA GLN A 113 4.36 5.62 12.95
C GLN A 113 3.27 4.71 12.37
N LEU A 114 2.81 4.96 11.15
CA LEU A 114 1.81 4.12 10.47
C LEU A 114 2.37 2.72 10.27
N GLU A 115 3.60 2.58 9.74
CA GLU A 115 4.23 1.27 9.56
C GLU A 115 4.46 0.53 10.89
N GLN A 116 4.91 1.22 11.93
CA GLN A 116 5.05 0.61 13.26
C GLN A 116 3.74 0.01 13.76
N ASN A 117 2.64 0.74 13.58
CA ASN A 117 1.31 0.28 13.97
C ASN A 117 0.84 -0.89 13.10
N THR A 118 1.13 -0.86 11.81
CA THR A 118 0.78 -1.93 10.86
C THR A 118 1.53 -3.21 11.18
N VAL A 119 2.86 -3.14 11.38
CA VAL A 119 3.69 -4.28 11.81
C VAL A 119 3.13 -4.92 13.10
N ALA A 120 2.84 -4.11 14.13
CA ALA A 120 2.28 -4.62 15.38
C ALA A 120 0.91 -5.29 15.17
N SER A 121 0.05 -4.65 14.39
CA SER A 121 -1.30 -5.14 14.08
C SER A 121 -1.27 -6.45 13.29
N TYR A 122 -0.38 -6.58 12.30
CA TYR A 122 -0.31 -7.78 11.46
C TYR A 122 0.35 -8.96 12.16
N ASN A 123 1.31 -8.71 13.06
CA ASN A 123 1.81 -9.75 13.97
C ASN A 123 0.67 -10.31 14.83
N GLU A 124 -0.18 -9.45 15.38
CA GLU A 124 -1.35 -9.88 16.17
C GLU A 124 -2.38 -10.62 15.30
N ALA A 125 -2.64 -10.14 14.08
CA ALA A 125 -3.55 -10.80 13.15
C ALA A 125 -3.03 -12.21 12.76
N ALA A 126 -1.72 -12.36 12.53
CA ALA A 126 -1.09 -13.65 12.27
C ALA A 126 -1.25 -14.61 13.46
N ARG A 127 -1.07 -14.11 14.69
CA ARG A 127 -1.27 -14.88 15.94
C ARG A 127 -2.72 -15.38 16.04
N ILE A 128 -3.70 -14.48 15.84
CA ILE A 128 -5.11 -14.84 15.90
C ILE A 128 -5.48 -15.83 14.78
N ALA A 129 -5.00 -15.63 13.57
CA ALA A 129 -5.23 -16.57 12.46
C ALA A 129 -4.67 -17.97 12.76
N CYS A 130 -3.54 -18.06 13.47
CA CYS A 130 -2.99 -19.32 13.96
C CYS A 130 -3.94 -20.00 14.94
N GLU A 131 -4.50 -19.28 15.89
CA GLU A 131 -5.48 -19.80 16.87
C GLU A 131 -6.76 -20.29 16.18
N GLN A 132 -7.15 -19.62 15.09
CA GLN A 132 -8.28 -20.04 14.27
C GLN A 132 -7.95 -21.24 13.35
N LYS A 133 -6.72 -21.75 13.35
CA LYS A 133 -6.20 -22.81 12.47
C LYS A 133 -6.29 -22.45 10.98
N ASP A 134 -6.21 -21.17 10.66
CA ASP A 134 -6.19 -20.65 9.29
C ASP A 134 -4.76 -20.34 8.86
N ALA A 135 -4.02 -21.38 8.49
CA ALA A 135 -2.63 -21.29 8.12
C ALA A 135 -2.37 -20.37 6.89
N ALA A 136 -3.31 -20.31 5.95
CA ALA A 136 -3.15 -19.48 4.75
C ALA A 136 -3.31 -17.98 5.07
N THR A 137 -4.28 -17.61 5.90
CA THR A 137 -4.44 -16.22 6.36
C THR A 137 -3.26 -15.80 7.25
N ARG A 138 -2.81 -16.70 8.15
CA ARG A 138 -1.60 -16.47 8.95
C ARG A 138 -0.39 -16.19 8.06
N ALA A 139 -0.09 -17.05 7.08
CA ALA A 139 1.04 -16.88 6.18
C ALA A 139 0.96 -15.61 5.33
N LEU A 140 -0.25 -15.14 5.01
CA LEU A 140 -0.48 -13.89 4.32
C LEU A 140 -0.06 -12.69 5.19
N PHE A 141 -0.48 -12.65 6.46
CA PHE A 141 -0.06 -11.61 7.39
C PHE A 141 1.44 -11.66 7.70
N GLU A 142 2.04 -12.84 7.87
CA GLU A 142 3.49 -12.98 8.11
C GLU A 142 4.32 -12.42 6.93
N ARG A 143 3.86 -12.59 5.68
CA ARG A 143 4.50 -11.97 4.52
C ARG A 143 4.32 -10.46 4.50
N ALA A 144 3.12 -9.97 4.79
CA ALA A 144 2.87 -8.55 4.87
C ALA A 144 3.76 -7.89 5.95
N VAL A 145 3.87 -8.47 7.15
CA VAL A 145 4.80 -7.98 8.20
C VAL A 145 6.21 -7.77 7.65
N ALA A 146 6.76 -8.73 6.91
CA ALA A 146 8.10 -8.62 6.36
C ALA A 146 8.24 -7.50 5.30
N GLU A 147 7.15 -7.12 4.64
CA GLU A 147 7.12 -5.97 3.72
C GLU A 147 6.99 -4.65 4.46
N GLU A 148 6.10 -4.57 5.47
CA GLU A 148 5.95 -3.39 6.32
C GLU A 148 7.21 -3.06 7.14
N GLU A 149 7.95 -4.07 7.59
CA GLU A 149 9.26 -3.84 8.25
C GLU A 149 10.27 -3.17 7.31
N ARG A 150 10.24 -3.49 6.01
CA ARG A 150 11.10 -2.82 5.00
C ARG A 150 10.67 -1.37 4.75
N HIS A 151 9.35 -1.10 4.71
CA HIS A 151 8.82 0.26 4.61
C HIS A 151 9.20 1.08 5.84
N LEU A 152 9.01 0.50 7.04
CA LEU A 152 9.38 1.10 8.31
C LEU A 152 10.88 1.46 8.36
N ASP A 153 11.75 0.54 7.93
CA ASP A 153 13.19 0.78 7.93
C ASP A 153 13.58 1.90 6.97
N ALA A 154 12.98 1.93 5.77
CA ALA A 154 13.18 3.00 4.80
C ALA A 154 12.75 4.37 5.37
N PHE A 155 11.57 4.47 5.97
CA PHE A 155 11.10 5.74 6.56
C PHE A 155 11.94 6.15 7.77
N ARG A 156 12.41 5.19 8.57
CA ARG A 156 13.31 5.45 9.71
C ARG A 156 14.64 6.02 9.24
N ALA A 157 15.24 5.47 8.19
CA ALA A 157 16.47 5.95 7.61
C ALA A 157 16.35 7.40 7.11
N GLU A 158 15.27 7.71 6.38
CA GLU A 158 15.04 9.05 5.84
C GLU A 158 14.71 10.07 6.94
N LEU A 159 13.96 9.66 7.95
CA LEU A 159 13.72 10.49 9.13
C LEU A 159 15.03 10.81 9.86
N GLN A 160 15.92 9.81 10.02
CA GLN A 160 17.21 10.01 10.66
C GLN A 160 18.09 10.95 9.83
N HIS A 161 18.18 10.80 8.52
CA HIS A 161 18.90 11.73 7.64
C HIS A 161 18.39 13.17 7.80
N LEU A 162 17.09 13.35 7.87
CA LEU A 162 16.50 14.69 8.05
C LEU A 162 16.80 15.26 9.43
N LEU A 163 16.84 14.44 10.49
CA LEU A 163 17.20 14.87 11.84
C LEU A 163 18.69 15.26 11.94
N ASP A 164 19.56 14.51 11.28
CA ASP A 164 21.01 14.70 11.35
C ASP A 164 21.50 15.88 10.51
N TYR A 165 20.90 16.10 9.33
CA TYR A 165 21.38 17.04 8.32
C TYR A 165 20.41 18.18 8.00
N GLY A 166 19.16 18.11 8.49
CA GLY A 166 18.17 19.19 8.36
C GLY A 166 17.95 19.68 6.92
N GLU A 167 17.96 20.99 6.73
CA GLU A 167 17.76 21.64 5.43
C GLU A 167 18.82 21.25 4.39
N HIS A 168 20.04 20.91 4.81
CA HIS A 168 21.07 20.45 3.87
C HIS A 168 20.68 19.14 3.18
N TYR A 169 20.05 18.22 3.90
CA TYR A 169 19.52 16.98 3.32
C TYR A 169 18.45 17.28 2.25
N LEU A 170 17.49 18.16 2.57
CA LEU A 170 16.44 18.58 1.65
C LEU A 170 17.00 19.32 0.41
N ALA A 171 17.98 20.20 0.60
CA ALA A 171 18.65 20.89 -0.49
C ALA A 171 19.38 19.93 -1.45
N LEU A 172 20.03 18.89 -0.93
CA LEU A 172 20.66 17.85 -1.75
C LEU A 172 19.62 17.06 -2.59
N GLN A 173 18.44 16.81 -2.04
CA GLN A 173 17.33 16.20 -2.77
C GLN A 173 16.94 17.02 -3.99
N SER A 174 16.75 18.34 -3.81
CA SER A 174 16.38 19.27 -4.88
C SER A 174 17.47 19.41 -5.95
N VAL A 175 18.75 19.50 -5.56
CA VAL A 175 19.88 19.57 -6.49
C VAL A 175 20.00 18.29 -7.32
N ALA A 176 19.82 17.13 -6.70
CA ALA A 176 19.84 15.84 -7.40
C ALA A 176 18.69 15.72 -8.41
N ALA A 177 17.50 16.22 -8.09
CA ALA A 177 16.36 16.28 -8.99
C ALA A 177 16.69 17.12 -10.23
N SER A 178 17.17 18.36 -10.04
CA SER A 178 17.51 19.28 -11.13
C SER A 178 18.59 18.71 -12.07
N ARG A 179 19.60 18.02 -11.53
CA ARG A 179 20.64 17.37 -12.35
C ARG A 179 20.06 16.27 -13.24
N ARG A 180 19.21 15.41 -12.71
CA ARG A 180 18.56 14.34 -13.50
C ARG A 180 17.66 14.89 -14.58
N GLU A 181 16.87 15.93 -14.29
CA GLU A 181 16.06 16.61 -15.31
C GLU A 181 16.91 17.18 -16.45
N ALA A 182 18.02 17.84 -16.11
CA ALA A 182 18.96 18.35 -17.11
C ALA A 182 19.61 17.24 -17.96
N GLU A 183 19.91 16.09 -17.38
CA GLU A 183 20.44 14.92 -18.09
C GLU A 183 19.39 14.32 -19.03
N GLN A 184 18.14 14.19 -18.60
CA GLN A 184 17.03 13.68 -19.41
C GLN A 184 16.75 14.59 -20.62
N MET A 185 16.79 15.92 -20.44
CA MET A 185 16.62 16.88 -21.52
C MET A 185 17.76 16.82 -22.58
N ARG A 186 18.94 16.30 -22.22
CA ARG A 186 20.07 16.13 -23.15
C ARG A 186 20.02 14.84 -23.96
N GLN A 187 19.20 13.86 -23.56
CA GLN A 187 19.05 12.63 -24.33
C GLN A 187 18.19 12.92 -25.57
N PRO A 188 18.69 12.60 -26.81
CA PRO A 188 17.89 12.79 -28.01
C PRO A 188 16.62 11.94 -27.92
N VAL A 189 15.49 12.54 -28.29
CA VAL A 189 14.21 11.81 -28.43
C VAL A 189 14.46 10.69 -29.44
N ALA A 190 14.36 9.44 -29.02
CA ALA A 190 14.41 8.30 -29.93
C ALA A 190 13.25 8.46 -30.92
N VAL A 191 13.60 8.82 -32.17
CA VAL A 191 12.62 8.84 -33.27
C VAL A 191 12.35 7.37 -33.60
N GLU A 192 11.22 6.86 -33.19
CA GLU A 192 10.72 5.56 -33.68
C GLU A 192 10.56 5.66 -35.20
N GLN A 193 11.35 4.84 -35.91
CA GLN A 193 11.24 4.63 -37.36
C GLN A 193 10.25 3.51 -37.65
#